data_bdc71252c9411ed10b0790ee0cb29230
#
_entry.id   bdc71252c9411ed10b0790ee0cb29230
#
_cell.length_a   1.000
_cell.length_b   1.000
_cell.length_c   1.000
_cell.angle_alpha   90.00
_cell.angle_beta   90.00
_cell.angle_gamma   90.00
#
_symmetry.space_group_name_H-M   'P 1'
#
loop_
_entity.id
_entity.type
_entity.pdbx_description
1 polymer ?
#
loop_
_entity_poly.entity_id
_entity_poly.type
_entity_poly.pdbx_seq_one_letter_code
_entity_poly.pdbx_strand_id
1 'polypeptide(L)'
;MLTRRQAEVLALREQGLTQSDIGDRLGTSRANVSAVERSARDNVERARETVAFADALSAPVRVTIEPGADLYDVPGLVYDAADEAGVKVNHTAPDLMRLVGDGAGDAVEGQRVVDPLLVGVTGDGAVRVRRRR
;
A
#
# COMPACT_ATOMS: atom_id res chain seq x y z
N MET A 1 -10.46 11.62 5.87
CA MET A 1 -10.68 11.37 7.31
C MET A 1 -12.03 10.71 7.52
N LEU A 2 -12.12 9.77 8.46
CA LEU A 2 -13.38 9.10 8.76
C LEU A 2 -14.34 10.04 9.48
N THR A 3 -15.63 9.98 9.12
CA THR A 3 -16.66 10.60 9.92
C THR A 3 -16.91 9.76 11.17
N ARG A 4 -17.58 10.34 12.16
CA ARG A 4 -17.93 9.63 13.39
C ARG A 4 -18.75 8.37 13.09
N ARG A 5 -19.76 8.48 12.22
CA ARG A 5 -20.61 7.35 11.82
C ARG A 5 -19.83 6.27 11.12
N GLN A 6 -18.92 6.66 10.23
CA GLN A 6 -18.03 5.71 9.53
C GLN A 6 -17.17 4.94 10.53
N ALA A 7 -16.57 5.63 11.50
CA ALA A 7 -15.75 5.01 12.53
C ALA A 7 -16.58 4.05 13.41
N GLU A 8 -17.79 4.43 13.80
CA GLU A 8 -18.70 3.57 14.57
C GLU A 8 -19.01 2.27 13.82
N VAL A 9 -19.36 2.37 12.54
CA VAL A 9 -19.69 1.19 11.72
C VAL A 9 -18.49 0.27 11.58
N LEU A 10 -17.33 0.80 11.31
CA LEU A 10 -16.10 -0.03 11.21
C LEU A 10 -15.79 -0.72 12.54
N ALA A 11 -15.91 -0.01 13.65
CA ALA A 11 -15.65 -0.58 14.97
C ALA A 11 -16.62 -1.74 15.30
N LEU A 12 -17.89 -1.57 14.99
CA LEU A 12 -18.89 -2.61 15.22
C LEU A 12 -18.70 -3.81 14.29
N ARG A 13 -18.30 -3.60 13.04
CA ARG A 13 -17.95 -4.69 12.13
C ARG A 13 -16.74 -5.47 12.64
N GLU A 14 -15.74 -4.80 13.18
CA GLU A 14 -14.56 -5.45 13.74
C GLU A 14 -14.92 -6.32 14.96
N GLN A 15 -15.96 -5.98 15.69
CA GLN A 15 -16.49 -6.79 16.79
C GLN A 15 -17.30 -8.00 16.28
N GLY A 16 -17.50 -8.15 15.00
CA GLY A 16 -18.20 -9.28 14.40
C GLY A 16 -19.70 -9.08 14.18
N LEU A 17 -20.23 -7.88 14.41
CA LEU A 17 -21.63 -7.60 14.15
C LEU A 17 -21.91 -7.59 12.65
N THR A 18 -23.09 -8.09 12.27
CA THR A 18 -23.57 -8.00 10.90
C THR A 18 -24.07 -6.58 10.59
N GLN A 19 -24.19 -6.25 9.31
CA GLN A 19 -24.75 -4.96 8.90
C GLN A 19 -26.19 -4.77 9.42
N SER A 20 -26.97 -5.85 9.46
CA SER A 20 -28.31 -5.85 10.01
C SER A 20 -28.32 -5.51 11.51
N ASP A 21 -27.45 -6.15 12.28
CA ASP A 21 -27.29 -5.91 13.71
C ASP A 21 -26.89 -4.47 13.99
N ILE A 22 -25.98 -3.93 13.19
CA ILE A 22 -25.52 -2.56 13.30
C ILE A 22 -26.66 -1.59 13.00
N GLY A 23 -27.45 -1.87 11.96
CA GLY A 23 -28.62 -1.07 11.61
C GLY A 23 -29.62 -1.00 12.77
N ASP A 24 -29.91 -2.14 13.40
CA ASP A 24 -30.79 -2.20 14.56
C ASP A 24 -30.25 -1.39 15.74
N ARG A 25 -28.95 -1.52 16.00
CA ARG A 25 -28.29 -0.81 17.10
C ARG A 25 -28.24 0.70 16.90
N LEU A 26 -28.02 1.15 15.67
CA LEU A 26 -27.88 2.57 15.36
C LEU A 26 -29.20 3.23 14.90
N GLY A 27 -30.27 2.46 14.79
CA GLY A 27 -31.59 2.98 14.39
C GLY A 27 -31.65 3.34 12.90
N THR A 28 -30.98 2.60 12.04
CA THR A 28 -30.95 2.85 10.61
C THR A 28 -31.09 1.53 9.81
N SER A 29 -31.26 1.65 8.50
CA SER A 29 -31.42 0.48 7.64
C SER A 29 -30.08 -0.24 7.38
N ARG A 30 -30.17 -1.54 7.09
CA ARG A 30 -29.01 -2.33 6.64
C ARG A 30 -28.37 -1.70 5.38
N ALA A 31 -29.20 -1.22 4.45
CA ALA A 31 -28.71 -0.59 3.22
C ALA A 31 -27.88 0.66 3.53
N ASN A 32 -28.31 1.48 4.49
CA ASN A 32 -27.54 2.63 4.93
C ASN A 32 -26.22 2.23 5.57
N VAL A 33 -26.21 1.21 6.43
CA VAL A 33 -25.00 0.68 7.04
C VAL A 33 -24.02 0.19 5.97
N SER A 34 -24.52 -0.53 4.96
CA SER A 34 -23.71 -1.00 3.82
C SER A 34 -23.05 0.16 3.07
N ALA A 35 -23.80 1.22 2.80
CA ALA A 35 -23.27 2.41 2.13
C ALA A 35 -22.21 3.13 2.99
N VAL A 36 -22.47 3.28 4.27
CA VAL A 36 -21.54 3.92 5.22
C VAL A 36 -20.26 3.08 5.33
N GLU A 37 -20.38 1.77 5.44
CA GLU A 37 -19.21 0.88 5.51
C GLU A 37 -18.36 0.99 4.25
N ARG A 38 -18.98 1.00 3.07
CA ARG A 38 -18.26 1.14 1.80
C ARG A 38 -17.47 2.45 1.74
N SER A 39 -18.11 3.56 2.08
CA SER A 39 -17.44 4.87 2.13
C SER A 39 -16.32 4.89 3.15
N ALA A 40 -16.51 4.25 4.30
CA ALA A 40 -15.50 4.16 5.34
C ALA A 40 -14.26 3.40 4.87
N ARG A 41 -14.47 2.25 4.20
CA ARG A 41 -13.36 1.44 3.67
C ARG A 41 -12.61 2.15 2.57
N ASP A 42 -13.32 2.87 1.68
CA ASP A 42 -12.69 3.70 0.66
C ASP A 42 -11.82 4.79 1.29
N ASN A 43 -12.31 5.44 2.34
CA ASN A 43 -11.54 6.45 3.08
C ASN A 43 -10.28 5.86 3.73
N VAL A 44 -10.38 4.66 4.30
CA VAL A 44 -9.22 3.96 4.87
C VAL A 44 -8.19 3.67 3.79
N GLU A 45 -8.62 3.18 2.63
CA GLU A 45 -7.72 2.86 1.52
C GLU A 45 -7.00 4.11 1.00
N ARG A 46 -7.72 5.22 0.83
CA ARG A 46 -7.11 6.50 0.42
C ARG A 46 -6.10 7.00 1.46
N ALA A 47 -6.41 6.82 2.74
CA ALA A 47 -5.48 7.21 3.82
C ALA A 47 -4.21 6.36 3.77
N ARG A 48 -4.32 5.06 3.49
CA ARG A 48 -3.16 4.17 3.31
C ARG A 48 -2.30 4.60 2.15
N GLU A 49 -2.91 4.98 1.03
CA GLU A 49 -2.19 5.51 -0.14
C GLU A 49 -1.44 6.79 0.22
N THR A 50 -2.06 7.68 0.98
CA THR A 50 -1.44 8.92 1.44
C THR A 50 -0.24 8.65 2.34
N VAL A 51 -0.38 7.72 3.29
CA VAL A 51 0.72 7.34 4.20
C VAL A 51 1.85 6.70 3.40
N ALA A 52 1.54 5.79 2.47
CA ALA A 52 2.54 5.16 1.63
C ALA A 52 3.31 6.19 0.80
N PHE A 53 2.62 7.20 0.28
CA PHE A 53 3.24 8.31 -0.45
C PHE A 53 4.20 9.11 0.45
N ALA A 54 3.74 9.48 1.64
CA ALA A 54 4.56 10.23 2.59
C ALA A 54 5.79 9.42 3.02
N ASP A 55 5.62 8.13 3.27
CA ASP A 55 6.72 7.23 3.61
C ASP A 55 7.74 7.15 2.47
N ALA A 56 7.27 7.06 1.23
CA ALA A 56 8.16 7.03 0.06
C ALA A 56 8.95 8.34 -0.09
N LEU A 57 8.32 9.48 0.18
CA LEU A 57 9.00 10.78 0.12
C LEU A 57 10.09 10.94 1.17
N SER A 58 9.87 10.39 2.36
CA SER A 58 10.81 10.51 3.48
C SER A 58 11.75 9.31 3.62
N ALA A 59 11.65 8.33 2.73
CA ALA A 59 12.50 7.14 2.78
C ALA A 59 13.98 7.53 2.59
N PRO A 60 14.91 7.01 3.41
CA PRO A 60 16.33 7.29 3.27
C PRO A 60 16.94 6.67 1.99
N VAL A 61 16.28 5.65 1.45
CA VAL A 61 16.71 4.99 0.21
C VAL A 61 15.61 5.14 -0.83
N ARG A 62 15.96 5.67 -1.99
CA ARG A 62 15.06 5.81 -3.13
C ARG A 62 15.77 5.36 -4.39
N VAL A 63 15.16 4.39 -5.08
CA VAL A 63 15.69 3.82 -6.32
C VAL A 63 14.66 4.01 -7.41
N THR A 64 15.07 4.64 -8.50
CA THR A 64 14.24 4.72 -9.70
C THR A 64 14.53 3.53 -10.60
N ILE A 65 13.49 2.79 -10.97
CA ILE A 65 13.60 1.68 -11.92
C ILE A 65 13.12 2.19 -13.27
N GLU A 66 14.01 2.18 -14.24
CA GLU A 66 13.71 2.71 -15.57
C GLU A 66 12.98 1.68 -16.44
N PRO A 67 12.17 2.13 -17.42
CA PRO A 67 11.57 1.21 -18.39
C PRO A 67 12.64 0.39 -19.12
N GLY A 68 12.34 -0.88 -19.33
CA GLY A 68 13.28 -1.82 -19.94
C GLY A 68 14.01 -2.69 -18.93
N ALA A 69 13.99 -2.34 -17.66
CA ALA A 69 14.59 -3.16 -16.61
C ALA A 69 13.86 -4.49 -16.46
N ASP A 70 14.62 -5.53 -16.15
CA ASP A 70 14.06 -6.84 -15.82
C ASP A 70 13.73 -6.88 -14.32
N LEU A 71 12.56 -7.41 -13.98
CA LEU A 71 12.12 -7.52 -12.60
C LEU A 71 13.11 -8.31 -11.74
N TYR A 72 13.82 -9.29 -12.32
CA TYR A 72 14.86 -10.05 -11.62
C TYR A 72 16.05 -9.20 -11.17
N ASP A 73 16.32 -8.10 -11.84
CA ASP A 73 17.46 -7.22 -11.52
C ASP A 73 17.11 -6.19 -10.43
N VAL A 74 15.83 -5.99 -10.16
CA VAL A 74 15.36 -4.98 -9.21
C VAL A 74 15.85 -5.25 -7.78
N PRO A 75 15.80 -6.49 -7.24
CA PRO A 75 16.31 -6.74 -5.88
C PRO A 75 17.77 -6.32 -5.69
N GLY A 76 18.64 -6.61 -6.66
CA GLY A 76 20.05 -6.20 -6.60
C GLY A 76 20.22 -4.69 -6.53
N LEU A 77 19.46 -3.95 -7.33
CA LEU A 77 19.48 -2.48 -7.30
C LEU A 77 19.04 -1.93 -5.94
N VAL A 78 18.01 -2.52 -5.36
CA VAL A 78 17.47 -2.11 -4.05
C VAL A 78 18.48 -2.43 -2.93
N TYR A 79 19.03 -3.64 -2.92
CA TYR A 79 20.04 -4.03 -1.91
C TYR A 79 21.29 -3.16 -1.99
N ASP A 80 21.78 -2.89 -3.19
CA ASP A 80 22.98 -2.06 -3.36
C ASP A 80 22.75 -0.64 -2.84
N ALA A 81 21.61 -0.04 -3.18
CA ALA A 81 21.25 1.30 -2.70
C ALA A 81 21.07 1.33 -1.17
N ALA A 82 20.44 0.30 -0.61
CA ALA A 82 20.25 0.18 0.83
C ALA A 82 21.58 0.00 1.57
N ASP A 83 22.46 -0.81 1.02
CA ASP A 83 23.81 -1.03 1.60
C ASP A 83 24.62 0.28 1.64
N GLU A 84 24.57 1.08 0.59
CA GLU A 84 25.22 2.39 0.56
C GLU A 84 24.70 3.35 1.63
N ALA A 85 23.40 3.26 1.93
CA ALA A 85 22.76 4.09 2.94
C ALA A 85 22.83 3.51 4.35
N GLY A 86 23.38 2.31 4.52
CA GLY A 86 23.45 1.63 5.81
C GLY A 86 22.10 1.12 6.30
N VAL A 87 21.17 0.88 5.41
CA VAL A 87 19.81 0.40 5.74
C VAL A 87 19.71 -1.08 5.40
N LYS A 88 19.18 -1.87 6.35
CA LYS A 88 18.93 -3.28 6.11
C LYS A 88 17.52 -3.50 5.57
N VAL A 89 17.42 -4.14 4.42
CA VAL A 89 16.13 -4.51 3.83
C VAL A 89 15.58 -5.76 4.52
N ASN A 90 14.33 -5.72 4.97
CA ASN A 90 13.68 -6.82 5.70
C ASN A 90 12.98 -7.83 4.79
N HIS A 91 13.38 -7.91 3.54
CA HIS A 91 12.76 -8.79 2.55
C HIS A 91 13.80 -9.57 1.78
N THR A 92 13.48 -10.82 1.44
CA THR A 92 14.29 -11.63 0.53
C THR A 92 14.11 -11.14 -0.92
N ALA A 93 15.00 -11.57 -1.82
CA ALA A 93 14.89 -11.20 -3.24
C ALA A 93 13.54 -11.63 -3.85
N PRO A 94 13.04 -12.87 -3.64
CA PRO A 94 11.70 -13.24 -4.12
C PRO A 94 10.59 -12.37 -3.56
N ASP A 95 10.66 -12.00 -2.28
CA ASP A 95 9.67 -11.10 -1.66
C ASP A 95 9.70 -9.71 -2.31
N LEU A 96 10.90 -9.18 -2.58
CA LEU A 96 11.04 -7.90 -3.27
C LEU A 96 10.44 -7.94 -4.66
N MET A 97 10.69 -9.01 -5.42
CA MET A 97 10.13 -9.16 -6.76
C MET A 97 8.60 -9.16 -6.70
N ARG A 98 8.02 -9.88 -5.74
CA ARG A 98 6.58 -9.93 -5.54
C ARG A 98 6.01 -8.57 -5.15
N LEU A 99 6.64 -7.89 -4.17
CA LEU A 99 6.20 -6.57 -3.73
C LEU A 99 6.27 -5.54 -4.84
N VAL A 100 7.34 -5.54 -5.62
CA VAL A 100 7.49 -4.62 -6.75
C VAL A 100 6.47 -4.93 -7.83
N GLY A 101 6.28 -6.19 -8.18
CA GLY A 101 5.29 -6.60 -9.16
C GLY A 101 3.86 -6.21 -8.75
N ASP A 102 3.50 -6.46 -7.51
CA ASP A 102 2.17 -6.13 -6.99
C ASP A 102 1.96 -4.61 -6.89
N GLY A 103 2.97 -3.88 -6.43
CA GLY A 103 2.89 -2.44 -6.26
C GLY A 103 2.97 -1.65 -7.58
N ALA A 104 3.55 -2.24 -8.59
CA ALA A 104 3.71 -1.62 -9.91
C ALA A 104 2.44 -1.69 -10.77
N GLY A 105 1.57 -2.68 -10.52
CA GLY A 105 0.39 -2.90 -11.34
C GLY A 105 0.75 -3.08 -12.81
N ASP A 106 0.15 -2.28 -13.69
CA ASP A 106 0.38 -2.35 -15.14
C ASP A 106 1.68 -1.65 -15.59
N ALA A 107 2.48 -1.10 -14.67
CA ALA A 107 3.82 -0.61 -14.98
C ALA A 107 4.83 -1.75 -15.19
N VAL A 108 4.45 -2.99 -14.89
CA VAL A 108 5.23 -4.19 -15.18
C VAL A 108 4.39 -5.11 -16.07
N GLU A 109 4.96 -5.49 -17.20
CA GLU A 109 4.37 -6.47 -18.12
C GLU A 109 5.26 -7.71 -18.16
N GLY A 110 4.70 -8.83 -17.71
CA GLY A 110 5.50 -10.05 -17.53
C GLY A 110 6.58 -9.81 -16.48
N GLN A 111 7.84 -9.82 -16.91
CA GLN A 111 8.99 -9.56 -16.04
C GLN A 111 9.71 -8.26 -16.38
N ARG A 112 9.13 -7.45 -17.26
CA ARG A 112 9.76 -6.22 -17.73
C ARG A 112 9.03 -4.99 -17.20
N VAL A 113 9.79 -4.04 -16.69
CA VAL A 113 9.30 -2.73 -16.32
C VAL A 113 9.03 -1.93 -17.60
N VAL A 114 7.81 -1.42 -17.74
CA VAL A 114 7.39 -0.65 -18.92
C VAL A 114 7.19 0.83 -18.62
N ASP A 115 6.87 1.17 -17.39
CA ASP A 115 6.79 2.56 -16.91
C ASP A 115 7.73 2.75 -15.73
N PRO A 116 8.28 3.96 -15.51
CA PRO A 116 9.21 4.18 -14.40
C PRO A 116 8.56 3.90 -13.05
N LEU A 117 9.33 3.27 -12.17
CA LEU A 117 8.93 2.97 -10.79
C LEU A 117 9.86 3.67 -9.81
N LEU A 118 9.33 4.07 -8.69
CA LEU A 118 10.09 4.51 -7.53
C LEU A 118 9.98 3.45 -6.42
N VAL A 119 11.12 2.92 -6.00
CA VAL A 119 11.19 1.99 -4.87
C VAL A 119 11.88 2.70 -3.72
N GLY A 120 11.19 2.82 -2.60
CA GLY A 120 11.73 3.39 -1.38
C GLY A 120 11.96 2.32 -0.32
N VAL A 121 13.03 2.48 0.46
CA VAL A 121 13.27 1.66 1.64
C VAL A 121 13.28 2.58 2.85
N THR A 122 12.40 2.32 3.81
CA THR A 122 12.32 3.10 5.05
C THR A 122 13.48 2.76 5.99
N GLY A 123 13.69 3.60 7.01
CA GLY A 123 14.78 3.40 7.97
C GLY A 123 14.72 2.07 8.72
N ASP A 124 13.51 1.50 8.87
CA ASP A 124 13.28 0.19 9.50
C ASP A 124 13.29 -0.98 8.50
N GLY A 125 13.65 -0.73 7.24
CA GLY A 125 13.82 -1.78 6.23
C GLY A 125 12.57 -2.16 5.45
N ALA A 126 11.46 -1.46 5.63
CA ALA A 126 10.24 -1.71 4.86
C ALA A 126 10.36 -1.13 3.44
N VAL A 127 9.82 -1.85 2.47
CA VAL A 127 9.87 -1.45 1.05
C VAL A 127 8.55 -0.88 0.60
N ARG A 128 8.61 0.26 -0.09
CA ARG A 128 7.46 0.95 -0.67
C ARG A 128 7.67 1.11 -2.17
N VAL A 129 6.65 0.80 -2.94
CA VAL A 129 6.71 0.86 -4.41
C VAL A 129 5.61 1.75 -4.92
N ARG A 130 5.95 2.63 -5.85
CA ARG A 130 4.95 3.45 -6.54
C ARG A 130 5.38 3.73 -7.97
N ARG A 131 4.39 3.99 -8.81
CA ARG A 131 4.65 4.43 -10.18
C ARG A 131 5.13 5.87 -10.15
N ARG A 132 6.17 6.13 -10.88
CA ARG A 132 6.67 7.48 -11.07
C ARG A 132 5.97 8.09 -12.27
N ARG A 133 5.20 9.11 -12.00
CA ARG A 133 4.53 9.88 -13.06
C ARG A 133 5.19 11.22 -13.25
#